data_edf2782e7721600b17cd851952d637f1
#
_entry.id   edf2782e7721600b17cd851952d637f1
#
_cell.length_a   1.000
_cell.length_b   1.000
_cell.length_c   1.000
_cell.angle_alpha   90.00
_cell.angle_beta   90.00
_cell.angle_gamma   90.00
#
_symmetry.space_group_name_H-M   'P 1'
#
loop_
_entity.id
_entity.type
_entity.pdbx_description
1 polymer ?
#
loop_
_entity_poly.entity_id
_entity_poly.type
_entity_poly.pdbx_seq_one_letter_code
_entity_poly.pdbx_strand_id
1 'polypeptide(L)'
;MRYEENIIGDRLTLEESQYHNEYIAKWRGVTVATVEKLATGQYAITEWAADQESTSTPYYANSLDAAWRHIKNYCRGDFEEELRKMSGGKSLRR
;
A
#
# COMPACT_ATOMS: atom_id res chain seq x y z
N MET A 1 -13.44 0.10 9.99
CA MET A 1 -12.34 -0.84 10.28
C MET A 1 -11.00 -0.27 9.84
N ARG A 2 -9.99 -0.52 10.63
CA ARG A 2 -8.70 0.09 10.40
C ARG A 2 -7.59 -0.85 10.84
N TYR A 3 -6.57 -0.99 10.00
CA TYR A 3 -5.37 -1.74 10.35
C TYR A 3 -4.21 -0.77 10.46
N GLU A 4 -3.31 -1.04 11.39
CA GLU A 4 -2.09 -0.25 11.47
C GLU A 4 -0.98 -1.08 12.10
N GLU A 5 0.25 -0.82 11.66
CA GLU A 5 1.41 -1.51 12.18
C GLU A 5 2.65 -0.71 11.82
N ASN A 6 3.63 -0.68 12.72
CA ASN A 6 4.89 -0.03 12.41
C ASN A 6 5.70 -0.90 11.44
N ILE A 7 6.13 -0.28 10.35
CA ILE A 7 6.99 -0.93 9.37
C ILE A 7 8.23 -0.05 9.25
N ILE A 8 9.36 -0.59 9.62
CA ILE A 8 10.65 0.11 9.55
C ILE A 8 10.52 1.51 10.18
N GLY A 9 9.96 1.52 11.40
CA GLY A 9 9.90 2.76 12.19
C GLY A 9 8.75 3.70 11.89
N ASP A 10 7.97 3.46 10.84
CA ASP A 10 6.86 4.33 10.47
C ASP A 10 5.58 3.54 10.38
N ARG A 11 4.48 4.22 10.66
CA ARG A 11 3.17 3.55 10.72
C ARG A 11 2.57 3.38 9.35
N LEU A 12 2.28 2.13 9.02
CA LEU A 12 1.49 1.79 7.84
C LEU A 12 0.05 1.61 8.30
N THR A 13 -0.88 2.25 7.59
CA THR A 13 -2.30 2.15 7.92
C THR A 13 -3.08 1.67 6.71
N LEU A 14 -4.19 0.99 6.97
CA LEU A 14 -5.17 0.65 5.94
C LEU A 14 -6.51 1.11 6.46
N GLU A 15 -7.12 2.07 5.80
CA GLU A 15 -8.35 2.70 6.25
C GLU A 15 -9.36 2.75 5.12
N GLU A 16 -10.64 2.77 5.49
CA GLU A 16 -11.70 2.97 4.51
C GLU A 16 -11.56 4.36 3.89
N SER A 17 -11.71 4.41 2.58
CA SER A 17 -11.70 5.69 1.89
C SER A 17 -13.10 6.29 1.92
N GLN A 18 -13.25 7.47 1.32
CA GLN A 18 -14.56 8.09 1.21
C GLN A 18 -15.46 7.33 0.24
N TYR A 19 -14.89 6.44 -0.58
CA TYR A 19 -15.66 5.67 -1.54
C TYR A 19 -16.05 4.34 -0.92
N HIS A 20 -17.29 3.93 -1.19
CA HIS A 20 -17.82 2.68 -0.67
C HIS A 20 -16.97 1.48 -1.13
N ASN A 21 -16.67 0.58 -0.19
CA ASN A 21 -15.93 -0.66 -0.48
C ASN A 21 -14.50 -0.44 -0.95
N GLU A 22 -13.94 0.71 -0.64
CA GLU A 22 -12.56 0.99 -1.01
C GLU A 22 -11.73 1.32 0.23
N TYR A 23 -10.48 0.85 0.24
CA TYR A 23 -9.54 1.08 1.34
C TYR A 23 -8.25 1.63 0.76
N ILE A 24 -7.56 2.43 1.53
CA ILE A 24 -6.28 3.03 1.12
C ILE A 24 -5.23 2.72 2.16
N ALA A 25 -4.09 2.22 1.69
CA ALA A 25 -2.94 1.97 2.56
C ALA A 25 -1.94 3.10 2.39
N LYS A 26 -1.55 3.71 3.51
CA LYS A 26 -0.62 4.83 3.50
C LYS A 26 0.55 4.60 4.44
N TRP A 27 1.72 5.06 4.02
CA TRP A 27 2.95 4.93 4.77
C TRP A 27 3.86 6.10 4.41
N ARG A 28 4.35 6.78 5.42
CA ARG A 28 5.23 7.95 5.23
C ARG A 28 4.58 9.00 4.34
N GLY A 29 3.27 9.15 4.49
CA GLY A 29 2.55 10.18 3.74
C GLY A 29 2.23 9.86 2.30
N VAL A 30 2.57 8.66 1.83
CA VAL A 30 2.31 8.28 0.44
C VAL A 30 1.43 7.06 0.38
N THR A 31 0.79 6.85 -0.77
CA THR A 31 -0.08 5.69 -0.98
C THR A 31 0.76 4.47 -1.35
N VAL A 32 0.58 3.39 -0.60
CA VAL A 32 1.26 2.13 -0.85
C VAL A 32 0.40 1.22 -1.71
N ALA A 33 -0.90 1.21 -1.45
CA ALA A 33 -1.82 0.34 -2.15
C ALA A 33 -3.24 0.81 -1.95
N THR A 34 -4.12 0.40 -2.86
CA THR A 34 -5.56 0.57 -2.68
C THR A 34 -6.20 -0.80 -2.76
N VAL A 35 -7.33 -0.95 -2.08
CA VAL A 35 -8.04 -2.22 -2.04
C VAL A 35 -9.50 -1.95 -2.34
N GLU A 36 -10.08 -2.77 -3.19
CA GLU A 36 -11.49 -2.68 -3.51
C GLU A 36 -12.17 -3.99 -3.17
N LYS A 37 -13.25 -3.93 -2.40
CA LYS A 37 -14.03 -5.13 -2.10
C LYS A 37 -14.98 -5.39 -3.26
N LEU A 38 -14.86 -6.57 -3.85
CA LEU A 38 -15.65 -6.94 -5.02
C LEU A 38 -16.96 -7.58 -4.61
N ALA A 39 -17.90 -7.62 -5.54
CA ALA A 39 -19.19 -8.26 -5.32
C ALA A 39 -19.05 -9.74 -4.98
N THR A 40 -17.97 -10.36 -5.44
CA THR A 40 -17.70 -11.77 -5.15
C THR A 40 -17.28 -12.00 -3.71
N GLY A 41 -16.96 -10.96 -2.97
CA GLY A 41 -16.42 -11.07 -1.61
C GLY A 41 -14.92 -11.03 -1.58
N GLN A 42 -14.26 -11.07 -2.72
CA GLN A 42 -12.81 -10.95 -2.77
C GLN A 42 -12.39 -9.50 -2.68
N TYR A 43 -11.11 -9.30 -2.39
CA TYR A 43 -10.52 -7.96 -2.28
C TYR A 43 -9.45 -7.82 -3.35
N ALA A 44 -9.59 -6.82 -4.21
CA ALA A 44 -8.64 -6.54 -5.27
C ALA A 44 -7.64 -5.52 -4.77
N ILE A 45 -6.37 -5.91 -4.72
CA ILE A 45 -5.30 -5.08 -4.18
C ILE A 45 -4.50 -4.52 -5.35
N THR A 46 -4.41 -3.20 -5.44
CA THR A 46 -3.58 -2.55 -6.45
C THR A 46 -2.39 -1.93 -5.74
N GLU A 47 -1.19 -2.38 -6.09
CA GLU A 47 0.03 -1.82 -5.51
C GLU A 47 0.40 -0.54 -6.25
N TRP A 48 0.82 0.46 -5.51
CA TRP A 48 1.28 1.72 -6.07
C TRP A 48 2.80 1.79 -6.03
N ALA A 49 3.40 2.24 -7.12
CA ALA A 49 4.83 2.48 -7.12
C ALA A 49 5.14 3.72 -6.28
N ALA A 50 6.38 3.81 -5.83
CA ALA A 50 6.78 4.95 -4.99
C ALA A 50 6.65 6.28 -5.72
N ASP A 51 6.67 6.28 -7.05
CA ASP A 51 6.48 7.51 -7.82
C ASP A 51 5.04 8.02 -7.75
N GLN A 52 4.12 7.23 -7.21
CA GLN A 52 2.72 7.58 -7.04
C GLN A 52 1.99 7.78 -8.36
N GLU A 53 2.49 7.18 -9.41
CA GLU A 53 1.88 7.27 -10.75
C GLU A 53 1.62 5.90 -11.34
N SER A 54 2.53 4.96 -11.12
CA SER A 54 2.42 3.63 -11.69
C SER A 54 1.74 2.69 -10.71
N THR A 55 0.85 1.84 -11.25
CA THR A 55 0.15 0.86 -10.42
C THR A 55 0.27 -0.52 -11.05
N SER A 56 0.17 -1.54 -10.20
CA SER A 56 0.21 -2.92 -10.66
C SER A 56 -1.17 -3.34 -11.18
N THR A 57 -1.19 -4.50 -11.85
CA THR A 57 -2.46 -5.21 -12.05
C THR A 57 -2.92 -5.70 -10.67
N PRO A 58 -4.23 -5.88 -10.49
CA PRO A 58 -4.72 -6.25 -9.17
C PRO A 58 -4.29 -7.66 -8.74
N TYR A 59 -4.06 -7.79 -7.44
CA TYR A 59 -3.92 -9.07 -6.78
C TYR A 59 -5.20 -9.33 -6.02
N TYR A 60 -5.62 -10.59 -5.91
CA TYR A 60 -6.90 -10.90 -5.28
C TYR A 60 -6.68 -11.67 -3.99
N ALA A 61 -7.36 -11.21 -2.94
CA ALA A 61 -7.30 -11.86 -1.63
C ALA A 61 -8.72 -12.22 -1.21
N ASN A 62 -8.84 -13.27 -0.38
CA ASN A 62 -10.15 -13.74 0.04
C ASN A 62 -10.64 -13.06 1.31
N SER A 63 -9.80 -12.26 1.95
CA SER A 63 -10.21 -11.56 3.16
C SER A 63 -9.40 -10.27 3.28
N LEU A 64 -9.89 -9.35 4.09
CA LEU A 64 -9.18 -8.11 4.33
C LEU A 64 -7.88 -8.37 5.10
N ASP A 65 -7.90 -9.38 5.98
CA ASP A 65 -6.67 -9.77 6.70
C ASP A 65 -5.59 -10.23 5.73
N ALA A 66 -5.98 -11.02 4.72
CA ALA A 66 -5.02 -11.49 3.73
C ALA A 66 -4.51 -10.33 2.90
N ALA A 67 -5.39 -9.39 2.58
CA ALA A 67 -4.97 -8.18 1.85
C ALA A 67 -3.98 -7.37 2.68
N TRP A 68 -4.25 -7.25 3.98
CA TRP A 68 -3.35 -6.52 4.87
C TRP A 68 -1.95 -7.16 4.91
N ARG A 69 -1.89 -8.48 4.98
CA ARG A 69 -0.59 -9.18 4.96
C ARG A 69 0.16 -8.92 3.67
N HIS A 70 -0.55 -8.96 2.56
CA HIS A 70 0.06 -8.68 1.26
C HIS A 70 0.64 -7.27 1.22
N ILE A 71 -0.13 -6.30 1.70
CA ILE A 71 0.28 -4.90 1.71
C ILE A 71 1.50 -4.69 2.61
N LYS A 72 1.52 -5.35 3.78
CA LYS A 72 2.65 -5.21 4.68
C LYS A 72 3.93 -5.75 4.04
N ASN A 73 3.83 -6.88 3.37
CA ASN A 73 4.99 -7.48 2.72
C ASN A 73 5.50 -6.60 1.59
N TYR A 74 4.58 -6.05 0.80
CA TYR A 74 4.96 -5.16 -0.27
C TYR A 74 5.62 -3.88 0.28
N CYS A 75 5.05 -3.33 1.33
CA CYS A 75 5.53 -2.09 1.91
C CYS A 75 6.96 -2.24 2.42
N ARG A 76 7.24 -3.32 3.18
CA ARG A 76 8.56 -3.49 3.77
C ARG A 76 9.59 -4.03 2.79
N GLY A 77 9.15 -4.45 1.61
CA GLY A 77 10.03 -4.98 0.58
C GLY A 77 10.23 -3.99 -0.54
N ASP A 78 9.52 -4.23 -1.65
CA ASP A 78 9.73 -3.47 -2.87
C ASP A 78 9.42 -1.99 -2.73
N PHE A 79 8.35 -1.67 -2.02
CA PHE A 79 7.95 -0.27 -1.91
C PHE A 79 8.98 0.54 -1.14
N GLU A 80 9.43 0.00 -0.02
CA GLU A 80 10.44 0.68 0.80
C GLU A 80 11.73 0.86 0.02
N GLU A 81 12.11 -0.14 -0.74
CA GLU A 81 13.32 -0.06 -1.53
C GLU A 81 13.21 1.02 -2.59
N GLU A 82 12.09 1.07 -3.28
CA GLU A 82 11.87 2.11 -4.29
C GLU A 82 11.90 3.50 -3.68
N LEU A 83 11.21 3.64 -2.55
CA LEU A 83 11.13 4.95 -1.90
C LEU A 83 12.50 5.40 -1.44
N ARG A 84 13.30 4.48 -0.90
CA ARG A 84 14.64 4.79 -0.45
C ARG A 84 15.54 5.21 -1.62
N LYS A 85 15.42 4.54 -2.75
CA LYS A 85 16.19 4.88 -3.93
C LYS A 85 15.86 6.28 -4.42
N MET A 86 14.60 6.63 -4.42
CA MET A 86 14.18 7.95 -4.85
C MET A 86 14.74 9.04 -3.93
N SER A 87 14.63 8.81 -2.63
CA SER A 87 15.15 9.77 -1.66
C SER A 87 16.66 9.91 -1.76
N GLY A 88 17.35 8.77 -1.90
CA GLY A 88 18.80 8.78 -2.04
C GLY A 88 19.23 9.53 -3.29
N GLY A 89 18.54 9.30 -4.39
CA GLY A 89 18.84 9.98 -5.62
C GLY A 89 18.68 11.48 -5.50
N LYS A 90 17.62 11.91 -4.86
CA LYS A 90 17.39 13.32 -4.63
C LYS A 90 18.47 13.92 -3.73
N SER A 91 18.84 13.21 -2.69
CA SER A 91 19.87 13.69 -1.78
C SER A 91 21.19 13.88 -2.49
N LEU A 92 21.52 12.96 -3.36
CA LEU A 92 22.80 13.03 -4.05
C LEU A 92 22.89 14.20 -5.01
N ARG A 93 21.77 14.77 -5.36
CA ARG A 93 21.78 15.91 -6.27
C ARG A 93 22.02 17.22 -5.59
N ARG A 94 22.12 17.20 -4.33
CA ARG A 94 22.30 18.45 -3.59
C ARG A 94 23.70 18.79 -3.36
#